data_a057784b155908d972161371c8ad21ac
#
_entry.id   a057784b155908d972161371c8ad21ac
#
_cell.length_a   1.000
_cell.length_b   1.000
_cell.length_c   1.000
_cell.angle_alpha   90.00
_cell.angle_beta   90.00
_cell.angle_gamma   90.00
#
_symmetry.space_group_name_H-M   'P 1'
#
loop_
_entity.id
_entity.type
_entity.pdbx_description
1 polymer ?
#
loop_
_entity_poly.entity_id
_entity_poly.type
_entity_poly.pdbx_seq_one_letter_code
_entity_poly.pdbx_strand_id
1 'polypeptide(L)'
;MSSNNLLIIGFVWPEPKSSAAGSRILQLIEQFQNQGYDITFACAAKTSKNTFDLERINVNTRTIELNNSSFDDFISDLNPDVVLFDRFMIEEQYGWRVAEQCPEALRILDTEDFHGLRKARELALKENSEITIEHLQNDTTKREVSSIYRCDLSLVISETEMKMLTKQFKIDHSLLYYLPFLLDSISDDEIDKLPIFKERQHFITIGNFLHPPNYDAVLHLKKSIWPLIRQQLPKAELHIYGAYESHKVTQLHNKKEGFLIKGFAEDVNTVMQNARVCLAPLRFGAGLKGKLIDAMKYGTPCVMSNIASEGMFGKLESNGFIEDNPENFNQKAVELYTNHDIWQKKQDHGFKVLNQRFNKSAFDTDFASRIAELKTDLKTHRQNNFIGNVLQHQTLQSTKYLSKWIEEKNK
;
A
#
# COMPACT_ATOMS: atom_id res chain seq x y z
N MET A 1 -31.58 -3.69 16.52
CA MET A 1 -30.49 -2.74 16.22
C MET A 1 -30.31 -2.81 14.73
N SER A 2 -30.37 -1.69 14.00
CA SER A 2 -30.02 -1.72 12.57
C SER A 2 -28.54 -2.13 12.46
N SER A 3 -28.25 -3.13 11.63
CA SER A 3 -26.86 -3.49 11.34
C SER A 3 -26.18 -2.29 10.68
N ASN A 4 -24.94 -1.99 11.06
CA ASN A 4 -24.16 -1.00 10.33
C ASN A 4 -23.63 -1.66 9.05
N ASN A 5 -23.97 -1.13 7.88
CA ASN A 5 -23.56 -1.69 6.59
C ASN A 5 -22.37 -0.92 6.02
N LEU A 6 -21.30 -1.63 5.67
CA LEU A 6 -20.13 -1.09 4.95
C LEU A 6 -20.09 -1.68 3.55
N LEU A 7 -20.02 -0.82 2.54
CA LEU A 7 -19.65 -1.20 1.18
C LEU A 7 -18.19 -0.82 0.93
N ILE A 8 -17.35 -1.79 0.58
CA ILE A 8 -16.00 -1.55 0.05
C ILE A 8 -16.04 -1.74 -1.46
N ILE A 9 -15.64 -0.71 -2.20
CA ILE A 9 -15.52 -0.79 -3.67
C ILE A 9 -14.04 -0.93 -4.00
N GLY A 10 -13.62 -2.15 -4.38
CA GLY A 10 -12.24 -2.48 -4.66
C GLY A 10 -11.80 -2.15 -6.07
N PHE A 11 -10.56 -1.68 -6.22
CA PHE A 11 -9.91 -1.55 -7.53
C PHE A 11 -9.64 -2.93 -8.16
N VAL A 12 -9.21 -3.87 -7.34
CA VAL A 12 -9.05 -5.29 -7.66
C VAL A 12 -9.54 -6.13 -6.48
N TRP A 13 -9.79 -7.40 -6.72
CA TRP A 13 -10.03 -8.35 -5.62
C TRP A 13 -8.77 -8.46 -4.74
N PRO A 14 -8.92 -8.56 -3.41
CA PRO A 14 -7.77 -8.63 -2.51
C PRO A 14 -6.85 -9.83 -2.81
N GLU A 15 -5.56 -9.55 -2.94
CA GLU A 15 -4.52 -10.57 -3.15
C GLU A 15 -3.39 -10.38 -2.12
N PRO A 16 -3.58 -10.77 -0.84
CA PRO A 16 -2.61 -10.50 0.22
C PRO A 16 -1.25 -11.17 0.01
N LYS A 17 -1.20 -12.28 -0.76
CA LYS A 17 0.05 -12.95 -1.13
C LYS A 17 0.78 -12.28 -2.31
N SER A 18 0.12 -11.38 -3.04
CA SER A 18 0.67 -10.72 -4.23
C SER A 18 1.04 -9.26 -4.01
N SER A 19 0.38 -8.58 -3.08
CA SER A 19 0.55 -7.15 -2.87
C SER A 19 0.27 -6.72 -1.43
N ALA A 20 0.98 -5.68 -0.99
CA ALA A 20 0.72 -5.03 0.30
C ALA A 20 -0.69 -4.42 0.37
N ALA A 21 -1.20 -3.90 -0.75
CA ALA A 21 -2.55 -3.40 -0.89
C ALA A 21 -3.62 -4.46 -0.57
N GLY A 22 -3.41 -5.70 -1.06
CA GLY A 22 -4.29 -6.82 -0.70
C GLY A 22 -4.29 -7.13 0.79
N SER A 23 -3.14 -7.05 1.46
CA SER A 23 -3.06 -7.21 2.92
C SER A 23 -3.73 -6.04 3.66
N ARG A 24 -3.55 -4.79 3.19
CA ARG A 24 -4.15 -3.61 3.79
C ARG A 24 -5.69 -3.66 3.75
N ILE A 25 -6.26 -4.04 2.64
CA ILE A 25 -7.74 -4.17 2.54
C ILE A 25 -8.26 -5.18 3.56
N LEU A 26 -7.58 -6.32 3.77
CA LEU A 26 -7.98 -7.29 4.81
C LEU A 26 -7.87 -6.70 6.22
N GLN A 27 -6.86 -5.88 6.49
CA GLN A 27 -6.71 -5.17 7.77
C GLN A 27 -7.85 -4.16 7.99
N LEU A 28 -8.25 -3.42 6.96
CA LEU A 28 -9.39 -2.50 7.04
C LEU A 28 -10.72 -3.26 7.25
N ILE A 29 -10.92 -4.38 6.56
CA ILE A 29 -12.06 -5.27 6.78
C ILE A 29 -12.13 -5.71 8.25
N GLU A 30 -11.03 -6.21 8.81
CA GLU A 30 -10.95 -6.60 10.23
C GLU A 30 -11.32 -5.44 11.17
N GLN A 31 -10.81 -4.23 10.89
CA GLN A 31 -11.12 -3.03 11.68
C GLN A 31 -12.61 -2.70 11.71
N PHE A 32 -13.29 -2.79 10.59
CA PHE A 32 -14.73 -2.53 10.53
C PHE A 32 -15.56 -3.68 11.08
N GLN A 33 -15.12 -4.94 10.92
CA GLN A 33 -15.79 -6.09 11.56
C GLN A 33 -15.73 -5.99 13.08
N ASN A 34 -14.59 -5.57 13.65
CA ASN A 34 -14.44 -5.35 15.09
C ASN A 34 -15.35 -4.23 15.62
N GLN A 35 -15.78 -3.30 14.76
CA GLN A 35 -16.76 -2.27 15.07
C GLN A 35 -18.21 -2.71 14.82
N GLY A 36 -18.44 -3.98 14.44
CA GLY A 36 -19.78 -4.54 14.22
C GLY A 36 -20.41 -4.17 12.88
N TYR A 37 -19.62 -3.89 11.83
CA TYR A 37 -20.13 -3.69 10.49
C TYR A 37 -20.36 -5.00 9.74
N ASP A 38 -21.49 -5.10 9.07
CA ASP A 38 -21.72 -6.10 8.02
C ASP A 38 -21.10 -5.58 6.71
N ILE A 39 -20.19 -6.36 6.13
CA ILE A 39 -19.35 -5.88 5.03
C ILE A 39 -19.75 -6.55 3.71
N THR A 40 -19.94 -5.72 2.69
CA THR A 40 -20.01 -6.16 1.29
C THR A 40 -18.81 -5.60 0.53
N PHE A 41 -18.05 -6.47 -0.14
CA PHE A 41 -16.96 -6.10 -1.03
C PHE A 41 -17.41 -6.20 -2.49
N ALA A 42 -17.38 -5.08 -3.20
CA ALA A 42 -17.77 -5.00 -4.60
C ALA A 42 -16.58 -4.69 -5.50
N CYS A 43 -16.46 -5.37 -6.64
CA CYS A 43 -15.34 -5.15 -7.56
C CYS A 43 -15.76 -5.41 -9.01
N ALA A 44 -15.25 -4.55 -9.93
CA ALA A 44 -15.47 -4.73 -11.37
C ALA A 44 -14.37 -5.57 -12.05
N ALA A 45 -13.26 -5.81 -11.38
CA ALA A 45 -12.17 -6.61 -11.91
C ALA A 45 -12.50 -8.11 -11.90
N LYS A 46 -11.89 -8.85 -12.80
CA LYS A 46 -11.95 -10.32 -12.78
C LYS A 46 -11.13 -10.87 -11.61
N THR A 47 -11.59 -11.98 -11.04
CA THR A 47 -10.80 -12.74 -10.07
C THR A 47 -9.57 -13.36 -10.72
N SER A 48 -8.52 -13.57 -9.92
CA SER A 48 -7.30 -14.29 -10.31
C SER A 48 -7.13 -15.55 -9.45
N LYS A 49 -6.14 -16.36 -9.77
CA LYS A 49 -5.75 -17.51 -8.93
C LYS A 49 -5.24 -17.12 -7.54
N ASN A 50 -4.84 -15.87 -7.36
CA ASN A 50 -4.30 -15.35 -6.10
C ASN A 50 -5.36 -14.59 -5.28
N THR A 51 -6.59 -14.46 -5.80
CA THR A 51 -7.70 -13.78 -5.12
C THR A 51 -8.00 -14.48 -3.79
N PHE A 52 -8.08 -13.68 -2.74
CA PHE A 52 -8.46 -14.17 -1.42
C PHE A 52 -9.98 -14.42 -1.36
N ASP A 53 -10.34 -15.55 -0.77
CA ASP A 53 -11.74 -15.93 -0.56
C ASP A 53 -12.31 -15.14 0.64
N LEU A 54 -12.98 -14.03 0.35
CA LEU A 54 -13.55 -13.13 1.35
C LEU A 54 -14.72 -13.77 2.15
N GLU A 55 -15.41 -14.77 1.60
CA GLU A 55 -16.52 -15.45 2.30
C GLU A 55 -16.01 -16.19 3.54
N ARG A 56 -14.73 -16.62 3.54
CA ARG A 56 -14.10 -17.26 4.71
C ARG A 56 -13.99 -16.36 5.93
N ILE A 57 -14.06 -15.05 5.73
CA ILE A 57 -14.03 -14.05 6.79
C ILE A 57 -15.37 -13.31 6.90
N ASN A 58 -16.48 -13.94 6.49
CA ASN A 58 -17.84 -13.43 6.57
C ASN A 58 -18.04 -12.07 5.87
N VAL A 59 -17.41 -11.86 4.71
CA VAL A 59 -17.61 -10.69 3.86
C VAL A 59 -18.41 -11.11 2.63
N ASN A 60 -19.53 -10.42 2.41
CA ASN A 60 -20.32 -10.62 1.21
C ASN A 60 -19.58 -10.10 -0.02
N THR A 61 -19.72 -10.77 -1.15
CA THR A 61 -19.04 -10.37 -2.38
C THR A 61 -20.01 -10.01 -3.49
N ARG A 62 -19.69 -8.99 -4.29
CA ARG A 62 -20.48 -8.59 -5.44
C ARG A 62 -19.61 -8.20 -6.62
N THR A 63 -19.82 -8.84 -7.75
CA THR A 63 -19.28 -8.35 -9.02
C THR A 63 -20.15 -7.19 -9.51
N ILE A 64 -19.52 -6.06 -9.84
CA ILE A 64 -20.16 -4.86 -10.35
C ILE A 64 -19.61 -4.52 -11.74
N GLU A 65 -20.30 -3.66 -12.47
CA GLU A 65 -19.90 -3.24 -13.80
C GLU A 65 -19.55 -1.75 -13.84
N LEU A 66 -18.56 -1.42 -14.66
CA LEU A 66 -18.21 -0.03 -14.92
C LEU A 66 -19.25 0.61 -15.83
N ASN A 67 -19.60 1.86 -15.55
CA ASN A 67 -20.54 2.65 -16.37
C ASN A 67 -21.88 1.94 -16.64
N ASN A 68 -22.42 1.28 -15.63
CA ASN A 68 -23.66 0.54 -15.72
C ASN A 68 -24.61 0.93 -14.58
N SER A 69 -25.90 1.17 -14.88
CA SER A 69 -26.92 1.55 -13.91
C SER A 69 -27.29 0.44 -12.93
N SER A 70 -26.95 -0.82 -13.21
CA SER A 70 -27.13 -1.91 -12.26
C SER A 70 -26.41 -1.68 -10.91
N PHE A 71 -25.38 -0.84 -10.90
CA PHE A 71 -24.75 -0.41 -9.66
C PHE A 71 -25.64 0.52 -8.82
N ASP A 72 -26.45 1.37 -9.49
CA ASP A 72 -27.37 2.29 -8.80
C ASP A 72 -28.46 1.50 -8.05
N ASP A 73 -29.03 0.49 -8.70
CA ASP A 73 -30.01 -0.40 -8.07
C ASP A 73 -29.37 -1.16 -6.89
N PHE A 74 -28.20 -1.75 -7.12
CA PHE A 74 -27.48 -2.50 -6.10
C PHE A 74 -27.18 -1.67 -4.85
N ILE A 75 -26.66 -0.45 -5.02
CA ILE A 75 -26.27 0.38 -3.86
C ILE A 75 -27.51 0.96 -3.15
N SER A 76 -28.59 1.24 -3.88
CA SER A 76 -29.86 1.67 -3.30
C SER A 76 -30.48 0.58 -2.43
N ASP A 77 -30.45 -0.68 -2.89
CA ASP A 77 -30.96 -1.83 -2.13
C ASP A 77 -30.09 -2.13 -0.90
N LEU A 78 -28.76 -2.02 -1.04
CA LEU A 78 -27.81 -2.26 0.07
C LEU A 78 -27.91 -1.16 1.13
N ASN A 79 -28.15 0.10 0.72
CA ASN A 79 -28.22 1.29 1.55
C ASN A 79 -27.13 1.36 2.62
N PRO A 80 -25.84 1.42 2.25
CA PRO A 80 -24.73 1.37 3.19
C PRO A 80 -24.64 2.63 4.06
N ASP A 81 -24.26 2.47 5.33
CA ASP A 81 -23.92 3.58 6.23
C ASP A 81 -22.55 4.20 5.89
N VAL A 82 -21.65 3.36 5.39
CA VAL A 82 -20.28 3.75 5.03
C VAL A 82 -19.93 3.15 3.68
N VAL A 83 -19.29 3.94 2.83
CA VAL A 83 -18.69 3.47 1.56
C VAL A 83 -17.21 3.78 1.58
N LEU A 84 -16.37 2.75 1.39
CA LEU A 84 -14.92 2.86 1.29
C LEU A 84 -14.50 2.61 -0.16
N PHE A 85 -13.80 3.59 -0.73
CA PHE A 85 -13.22 3.52 -2.07
C PHE A 85 -11.74 3.10 -1.99
N ASP A 86 -11.39 1.99 -2.61
CA ASP A 86 -9.99 1.58 -2.77
C ASP A 86 -9.35 2.39 -3.89
N ARG A 87 -8.64 3.44 -3.52
CA ARG A 87 -7.96 4.43 -4.38
C ARG A 87 -8.88 5.43 -5.07
N PHE A 88 -8.27 6.56 -5.45
CA PHE A 88 -8.98 7.68 -6.08
C PHE A 88 -9.68 7.30 -7.39
N MET A 89 -9.15 6.35 -8.15
CA MET A 89 -9.75 5.93 -9.43
C MET A 89 -11.12 5.29 -9.23
N ILE A 90 -11.32 4.60 -8.13
CA ILE A 90 -12.61 3.99 -7.76
C ILE A 90 -13.59 5.06 -7.30
N GLU A 91 -13.13 6.05 -6.54
CA GLU A 91 -13.96 7.20 -6.17
C GLU A 91 -14.42 7.96 -7.41
N GLU A 92 -13.54 8.22 -8.38
CA GLU A 92 -13.94 8.87 -9.64
C GLU A 92 -15.00 8.10 -10.43
N GLN A 93 -14.92 6.78 -10.43
CA GLN A 93 -15.85 5.93 -11.18
C GLN A 93 -17.22 5.81 -10.51
N TYR A 94 -17.25 5.65 -9.20
CA TYR A 94 -18.46 5.30 -8.45
C TYR A 94 -18.92 6.39 -7.47
N GLY A 95 -18.06 7.34 -7.08
CA GLY A 95 -18.35 8.31 -6.03
C GLY A 95 -19.58 9.18 -6.32
N TRP A 96 -19.79 9.59 -7.58
CA TRP A 96 -20.98 10.35 -7.97
C TRP A 96 -22.27 9.53 -7.85
N ARG A 97 -22.24 8.21 -8.14
CA ARG A 97 -23.38 7.30 -7.98
C ARG A 97 -23.71 7.12 -6.50
N VAL A 98 -22.68 6.92 -5.66
CA VAL A 98 -22.84 6.86 -4.20
C VAL A 98 -23.44 8.15 -3.66
N ALA A 99 -22.97 9.31 -4.12
CA ALA A 99 -23.49 10.60 -3.68
C ALA A 99 -24.97 10.84 -4.06
N GLU A 100 -25.43 10.27 -5.18
CA GLU A 100 -26.82 10.37 -5.64
C GLU A 100 -27.74 9.35 -4.98
N GLN A 101 -27.31 8.09 -4.88
CA GLN A 101 -28.16 7.00 -4.38
C GLN A 101 -28.16 6.90 -2.86
N CYS A 102 -27.02 7.18 -2.20
CA CYS A 102 -26.85 7.08 -0.75
C CYS A 102 -26.22 8.37 -0.19
N PRO A 103 -26.93 9.52 -0.25
CA PRO A 103 -26.36 10.81 0.14
C PRO A 103 -25.94 10.88 1.60
N GLU A 104 -26.55 10.08 2.49
CA GLU A 104 -26.24 10.03 3.92
C GLU A 104 -25.08 9.07 4.26
N ALA A 105 -24.61 8.26 3.31
CA ALA A 105 -23.48 7.37 3.53
C ALA A 105 -22.18 8.16 3.76
N LEU A 106 -21.40 7.80 4.78
CA LEU A 106 -20.06 8.33 5.01
C LEU A 106 -19.11 7.79 3.92
N ARG A 107 -18.47 8.68 3.16
CA ARG A 107 -17.57 8.35 2.05
C ARG A 107 -16.12 8.41 2.52
N ILE A 108 -15.45 7.26 2.49
CA ILE A 108 -14.06 7.10 2.91
C ILE A 108 -13.22 6.75 1.68
N LEU A 109 -12.09 7.42 1.51
CA LEU A 109 -11.07 7.07 0.51
C LEU A 109 -9.91 6.38 1.21
N ASP A 110 -9.57 5.14 0.84
CA ASP A 110 -8.25 4.58 1.15
C ASP A 110 -7.29 4.94 0.04
N THR A 111 -6.31 5.81 0.31
CA THR A 111 -5.38 6.31 -0.70
C THR A 111 -4.37 5.24 -1.13
N GLU A 112 -4.14 4.22 -0.31
CA GLU A 112 -3.06 3.25 -0.45
C GLU A 112 -1.69 3.94 -0.38
N ASP A 113 -1.19 4.47 -1.50
CA ASP A 113 -0.05 5.41 -1.55
C ASP A 113 -0.46 6.67 -2.32
N PHE A 114 0.25 7.76 -2.13
CA PHE A 114 0.02 8.98 -2.89
C PHE A 114 0.56 8.82 -4.33
N HIS A 115 -0.31 8.38 -5.24
CA HIS A 115 0.02 8.08 -6.64
C HIS A 115 0.65 9.27 -7.37
N GLY A 116 0.19 10.48 -7.07
CA GLY A 116 0.75 11.72 -7.61
C GLY A 116 2.23 11.89 -7.27
N LEU A 117 2.61 11.60 -6.03
CA LEU A 117 4.01 11.61 -5.59
C LEU A 117 4.84 10.54 -6.29
N ARG A 118 4.31 9.31 -6.39
CA ARG A 118 4.99 8.21 -7.10
C ARG A 118 5.25 8.60 -8.55
N LYS A 119 4.26 9.21 -9.22
CA LYS A 119 4.39 9.67 -10.60
C LYS A 119 5.41 10.79 -10.75
N ALA A 120 5.41 11.76 -9.85
CA ALA A 120 6.36 12.85 -9.82
C ALA A 120 7.82 12.34 -9.70
N ARG A 121 8.04 11.38 -8.80
CA ARG A 121 9.36 10.74 -8.61
C ARG A 121 9.80 9.93 -9.83
N GLU A 122 8.87 9.21 -10.47
CA GLU A 122 9.14 8.49 -11.71
C GLU A 122 9.59 9.44 -12.83
N LEU A 123 8.94 10.59 -12.97
CA LEU A 123 9.28 11.60 -13.96
C LEU A 123 10.66 12.19 -13.68
N ALA A 124 10.91 12.67 -12.46
CA ALA A 124 12.19 13.22 -12.05
C ALA A 124 13.35 12.22 -12.28
N LEU A 125 13.14 10.94 -11.97
CA LEU A 125 14.13 9.90 -12.23
C LEU A 125 14.42 9.74 -13.73
N LYS A 126 13.39 9.78 -14.59
CA LYS A 126 13.55 9.70 -16.05
C LYS A 126 14.29 10.91 -16.64
N GLU A 127 14.10 12.06 -16.05
CA GLU A 127 14.75 13.31 -16.42
C GLU A 127 16.14 13.46 -15.79
N ASN A 128 16.53 12.52 -14.93
CA ASN A 128 17.76 12.58 -14.14
C ASN A 128 17.88 13.89 -13.34
N SER A 129 16.77 14.32 -12.75
CA SER A 129 16.60 15.55 -11.99
C SER A 129 16.10 15.29 -10.57
N GLU A 130 16.19 16.29 -9.70
CA GLU A 130 15.49 16.27 -8.43
C GLU A 130 13.99 16.52 -8.63
N ILE A 131 13.16 16.10 -7.68
CA ILE A 131 11.72 16.34 -7.72
C ILE A 131 11.43 17.84 -7.53
N THR A 132 10.63 18.40 -8.43
CA THR A 132 10.21 19.82 -8.39
C THR A 132 8.71 19.95 -8.11
N ILE A 133 8.24 21.17 -7.91
CA ILE A 133 6.81 21.47 -7.76
C ILE A 133 6.05 21.11 -9.05
N GLU A 134 6.63 21.35 -10.22
CA GLU A 134 6.04 21.00 -11.51
C GLU A 134 5.80 19.51 -11.63
N HIS A 135 6.75 18.68 -11.19
CA HIS A 135 6.57 17.23 -11.13
C HIS A 135 5.39 16.84 -10.23
N LEU A 136 5.22 17.53 -9.08
CA LEU A 136 4.16 17.25 -8.13
C LEU A 136 2.78 17.74 -8.61
N GLN A 137 2.71 18.70 -9.51
CA GLN A 137 1.46 19.23 -10.07
C GLN A 137 0.96 18.45 -11.30
N ASN A 138 1.35 17.18 -11.42
CA ASN A 138 0.91 16.30 -12.50
C ASN A 138 -0.61 16.00 -12.40
N ASP A 139 -1.17 15.48 -13.50
CA ASP A 139 -2.62 15.21 -13.56
C ASP A 139 -3.08 14.14 -12.58
N THR A 140 -2.23 13.16 -12.24
CA THR A 140 -2.56 12.17 -11.21
C THR A 140 -2.74 12.84 -9.85
N THR A 141 -1.86 13.77 -9.47
CA THR A 141 -1.96 14.56 -8.24
C THR A 141 -3.27 15.35 -8.19
N LYS A 142 -3.63 16.03 -9.28
CA LYS A 142 -4.87 16.82 -9.34
C LYS A 142 -6.12 15.95 -9.12
N ARG A 143 -6.15 14.79 -9.76
CA ARG A 143 -7.25 13.82 -9.63
C ARG A 143 -7.35 13.27 -8.22
N GLU A 144 -6.23 12.84 -7.65
CA GLU A 144 -6.18 12.25 -6.31
C GLU A 144 -6.54 13.25 -5.22
N VAL A 145 -6.00 14.48 -5.28
CA VAL A 145 -6.38 15.58 -4.38
C VAL A 145 -7.87 15.93 -4.53
N SER A 146 -8.40 15.92 -5.75
CA SER A 146 -9.84 16.14 -5.96
C SER A 146 -10.69 15.05 -5.32
N SER A 147 -10.28 13.78 -5.39
CA SER A 147 -10.96 12.67 -4.72
C SER A 147 -10.93 12.78 -3.20
N ILE A 148 -9.79 13.23 -2.63
CA ILE A 148 -9.69 13.52 -1.19
C ILE A 148 -10.74 14.56 -0.77
N TYR A 149 -10.88 15.65 -1.53
CA TYR A 149 -11.88 16.67 -1.22
C TYR A 149 -13.33 16.21 -1.40
N ARG A 150 -13.61 15.27 -2.32
CA ARG A 150 -14.96 14.74 -2.53
C ARG A 150 -15.38 13.70 -1.49
N CYS A 151 -14.43 13.12 -0.76
CA CYS A 151 -14.69 12.21 0.35
C CYS A 151 -14.81 12.95 1.68
N ASP A 152 -15.47 12.32 2.64
CA ASP A 152 -15.61 12.84 4.00
C ASP A 152 -14.36 12.55 4.85
N LEU A 153 -13.63 11.47 4.54
CA LEU A 153 -12.38 11.09 5.18
C LEU A 153 -11.49 10.37 4.18
N SER A 154 -10.18 10.64 4.24
CA SER A 154 -9.17 9.90 3.48
C SER A 154 -8.17 9.25 4.41
N LEU A 155 -8.01 7.93 4.29
CA LEU A 155 -7.04 7.15 5.05
C LEU A 155 -5.68 7.24 4.37
N VAL A 156 -4.71 7.78 5.07
CA VAL A 156 -3.35 8.00 4.55
C VAL A 156 -2.37 7.09 5.31
N ILE A 157 -1.70 6.22 4.58
CA ILE A 157 -0.85 5.18 5.17
C ILE A 157 0.48 5.71 5.71
N SER A 158 0.96 6.86 5.22
CA SER A 158 2.30 7.38 5.50
C SER A 158 2.29 8.76 6.15
N GLU A 159 3.02 8.92 7.25
CA GLU A 159 3.23 10.24 7.89
C GLU A 159 3.91 11.25 6.94
N THR A 160 4.74 10.78 6.01
CA THR A 160 5.38 11.64 5.00
C THR A 160 4.34 12.19 4.05
N GLU A 161 3.40 11.38 3.61
CA GLU A 161 2.29 11.80 2.77
C GLU A 161 1.30 12.69 3.51
N MET A 162 0.97 12.39 4.77
CA MET A 162 0.19 13.29 5.63
C MET A 162 0.79 14.69 5.68
N LYS A 163 2.12 14.79 5.88
CA LYS A 163 2.83 16.08 5.89
C LYS A 163 2.77 16.78 4.54
N MET A 164 2.89 16.04 3.44
CA MET A 164 2.81 16.61 2.09
C MET A 164 1.40 17.12 1.79
N LEU A 165 0.38 16.33 2.04
CA LEU A 165 -1.02 16.69 1.81
C LEU A 165 -1.43 17.94 2.61
N THR A 166 -1.04 18.01 3.88
CA THR A 166 -1.39 19.13 4.75
C THR A 166 -0.55 20.38 4.50
N LYS A 167 0.77 20.24 4.33
CA LYS A 167 1.67 21.41 4.23
C LYS A 167 1.78 21.95 2.81
N GLN A 168 1.89 21.07 1.80
CA GLN A 168 2.11 21.51 0.42
C GLN A 168 0.78 21.71 -0.32
N PHE A 169 -0.14 20.76 -0.21
CA PHE A 169 -1.45 20.86 -0.87
C PHE A 169 -2.52 21.56 -0.02
N LYS A 170 -2.19 21.91 1.24
CA LYS A 170 -3.08 22.67 2.14
C LYS A 170 -4.43 21.98 2.38
N ILE A 171 -4.47 20.66 2.32
CA ILE A 171 -5.67 19.89 2.62
C ILE A 171 -5.94 19.97 4.13
N ASP A 172 -7.20 20.23 4.48
CA ASP A 172 -7.61 20.34 5.88
C ASP A 172 -7.45 18.98 6.59
N HIS A 173 -6.92 19.02 7.81
CA HIS A 173 -6.72 17.83 8.64
C HIS A 173 -8.02 17.07 8.92
N SER A 174 -9.17 17.74 8.92
CA SER A 174 -10.46 17.09 9.13
C SER A 174 -10.82 16.08 8.05
N LEU A 175 -10.23 16.20 6.85
CA LEU A 175 -10.43 15.29 5.72
C LEU A 175 -9.42 14.13 5.67
N LEU A 176 -8.43 14.13 6.55
CA LEU A 176 -7.32 13.18 6.52
C LEU A 176 -7.22 12.41 7.84
N TYR A 177 -6.95 11.13 7.75
CA TYR A 177 -6.67 10.29 8.92
C TYR A 177 -5.45 9.40 8.65
N TYR A 178 -4.43 9.50 9.51
CA TYR A 178 -3.27 8.62 9.43
C TYR A 178 -3.63 7.23 9.94
N LEU A 179 -3.60 6.24 9.05
CA LEU A 179 -3.83 4.85 9.39
C LEU A 179 -2.81 3.98 8.65
N PRO A 180 -1.72 3.56 9.30
CA PRO A 180 -0.68 2.74 8.68
C PRO A 180 -1.13 1.28 8.48
N PHE A 181 -0.22 0.37 8.17
CA PHE A 181 -0.49 -1.06 8.31
C PHE A 181 -0.86 -1.39 9.75
N LEU A 182 -1.82 -2.29 9.92
CA LEU A 182 -2.38 -2.70 11.20
C LEU A 182 -2.00 -4.16 11.45
N LEU A 183 -1.06 -4.38 12.35
CA LEU A 183 -0.48 -5.69 12.61
C LEU A 183 -0.71 -6.11 14.05
N ASP A 184 -0.74 -7.42 14.28
CA ASP A 184 -0.60 -7.96 15.62
C ASP A 184 0.82 -7.73 16.14
N SER A 185 0.96 -7.53 17.46
CA SER A 185 2.28 -7.48 18.08
C SER A 185 2.96 -8.82 17.93
N ILE A 186 4.26 -8.80 17.62
CA ILE A 186 5.08 -9.99 17.66
C ILE A 186 5.55 -10.22 19.09
N SER A 187 5.31 -11.43 19.62
CA SER A 187 5.70 -11.85 20.97
C SER A 187 7.13 -12.39 21.00
N ASP A 188 7.73 -12.41 22.20
CA ASP A 188 9.06 -13.01 22.40
C ASP A 188 9.07 -14.49 21.99
N ASP A 189 7.99 -15.23 22.30
CA ASP A 189 7.86 -16.64 21.90
C ASP A 189 7.83 -16.84 20.37
N GLU A 190 7.32 -15.88 19.60
CA GLU A 190 7.35 -15.92 18.14
C GLU A 190 8.74 -15.55 17.61
N ILE A 191 9.41 -14.58 18.25
CA ILE A 191 10.76 -14.17 17.89
C ILE A 191 11.75 -15.33 18.12
N ASP A 192 11.64 -16.03 19.24
CA ASP A 192 12.51 -17.17 19.61
C ASP A 192 12.42 -18.36 18.65
N LYS A 193 11.29 -18.46 17.90
CA LYS A 193 11.09 -19.50 16.87
C LYS A 193 11.70 -19.14 15.53
N LEU A 194 12.14 -17.91 15.33
CA LEU A 194 12.73 -17.50 14.05
C LEU A 194 14.15 -18.06 13.89
N PRO A 195 14.56 -18.40 12.66
CA PRO A 195 15.93 -18.85 12.41
C PRO A 195 16.95 -17.80 12.86
N ILE A 196 18.00 -18.26 13.52
CA ILE A 196 19.13 -17.43 13.94
C ILE A 196 20.04 -17.08 12.75
N PHE A 197 20.94 -16.13 12.93
CA PHE A 197 21.85 -15.65 11.89
C PHE A 197 22.57 -16.77 11.10
N LYS A 198 23.05 -17.80 11.77
CA LYS A 198 23.82 -18.90 11.14
C LYS A 198 22.95 -19.81 10.24
N GLU A 199 21.66 -19.87 10.51
CA GLU A 199 20.69 -20.68 9.76
C GLU A 199 20.19 -19.96 8.51
N ARG A 200 20.29 -18.62 8.49
CA ARG A 200 19.86 -17.79 7.36
C ARG A 200 20.95 -17.68 6.30
N GLN A 201 20.50 -17.67 5.06
CA GLN A 201 21.41 -17.60 3.90
C GLN A 201 20.89 -16.55 2.92
N HIS A 202 21.59 -16.33 1.85
CA HIS A 202 21.28 -15.47 0.71
C HIS A 202 20.69 -14.09 1.03
N PHE A 203 20.70 -13.24 0.03
CA PHE A 203 19.96 -11.98 -0.01
C PHE A 203 18.59 -12.22 -0.63
N ILE A 204 17.61 -11.39 -0.25
CA ILE A 204 16.26 -11.44 -0.82
C ILE A 204 15.80 -10.06 -1.27
N THR A 205 15.02 -10.00 -2.33
CA THR A 205 14.08 -8.91 -2.61
C THR A 205 12.76 -9.51 -3.07
N ILE A 206 11.65 -8.85 -2.71
CA ILE A 206 10.31 -9.33 -3.05
C ILE A 206 9.42 -8.18 -3.48
N GLY A 207 8.47 -8.43 -4.41
CA GLY A 207 7.47 -7.45 -4.80
C GLY A 207 6.73 -7.82 -6.07
N ASN A 208 5.53 -7.28 -6.24
CA ASN A 208 4.73 -7.45 -7.44
C ASN A 208 5.42 -6.77 -8.63
N PHE A 209 5.68 -7.52 -9.72
CA PHE A 209 6.39 -7.02 -10.90
C PHE A 209 5.54 -6.12 -11.81
N LEU A 210 4.22 -6.10 -11.63
CA LEU A 210 3.36 -5.11 -12.29
C LEU A 210 3.53 -3.71 -11.69
N HIS A 211 4.08 -3.61 -10.48
CA HIS A 211 4.35 -2.32 -9.84
C HIS A 211 5.71 -1.77 -10.30
N PRO A 212 5.74 -0.67 -11.08
CA PRO A 212 6.97 -0.16 -11.70
C PRO A 212 8.15 0.04 -10.76
N PRO A 213 8.00 0.57 -9.52
CA PRO A 213 9.11 0.71 -8.59
C PRO A 213 9.81 -0.60 -8.25
N ASN A 214 9.07 -1.72 -8.18
CA ASN A 214 9.66 -3.03 -7.88
C ASN A 214 10.52 -3.55 -9.04
N TYR A 215 10.01 -3.44 -10.26
CA TYR A 215 10.78 -3.84 -11.45
C TYR A 215 12.04 -2.99 -11.62
N ASP A 216 11.91 -1.68 -11.44
CA ASP A 216 13.04 -0.75 -11.48
C ASP A 216 14.12 -1.10 -10.44
N ALA A 217 13.70 -1.40 -9.19
CA ALA A 217 14.62 -1.81 -8.14
C ALA A 217 15.39 -3.10 -8.49
N VAL A 218 14.72 -4.08 -9.12
CA VAL A 218 15.39 -5.31 -9.61
C VAL A 218 16.39 -5.00 -10.71
N LEU A 219 16.09 -4.09 -11.63
CA LEU A 219 17.04 -3.63 -12.65
C LEU A 219 18.22 -2.89 -12.01
N HIS A 220 17.98 -2.06 -11.02
CA HIS A 220 19.03 -1.33 -10.30
C HIS A 220 19.94 -2.30 -9.52
N LEU A 221 19.37 -3.30 -8.85
CA LEU A 221 20.13 -4.40 -8.25
C LEU A 221 21.00 -5.07 -9.29
N LYS A 222 20.45 -5.51 -10.41
CA LYS A 222 21.17 -6.23 -11.47
C LYS A 222 22.36 -5.46 -12.05
N LYS A 223 22.16 -4.16 -12.31
CA LYS A 223 23.12 -3.35 -13.06
C LYS A 223 24.17 -2.67 -12.18
N SER A 224 23.77 -2.22 -10.98
CA SER A 224 24.60 -1.30 -10.19
C SER A 224 25.04 -1.85 -8.84
N ILE A 225 24.21 -2.63 -8.14
CA ILE A 225 24.48 -3.03 -6.75
C ILE A 225 25.01 -4.46 -6.66
N TRP A 226 24.31 -5.41 -7.29
CA TRP A 226 24.63 -6.83 -7.14
C TRP A 226 26.04 -7.22 -7.62
N PRO A 227 26.56 -6.68 -8.73
CA PRO A 227 27.96 -6.96 -9.13
C PRO A 227 28.97 -6.59 -8.05
N LEU A 228 28.76 -5.47 -7.33
CA LEU A 228 29.64 -5.02 -6.25
C LEU A 228 29.59 -5.95 -5.03
N ILE A 229 28.38 -6.39 -4.64
CA ILE A 229 28.20 -7.38 -3.56
C ILE A 229 28.87 -8.70 -3.95
N ARG A 230 28.65 -9.15 -5.18
CA ARG A 230 29.15 -10.44 -5.67
C ARG A 230 30.66 -10.50 -5.76
N GLN A 231 31.32 -9.35 -6.02
CA GLN A 231 32.76 -9.23 -6.01
C GLN A 231 33.35 -9.51 -4.62
N GLN A 232 32.68 -9.04 -3.54
CA GLN A 232 33.12 -9.23 -2.17
C GLN A 232 32.64 -10.57 -1.58
N LEU A 233 31.50 -11.06 -2.02
CA LEU A 233 30.88 -12.31 -1.58
C LEU A 233 30.66 -13.26 -2.78
N PRO A 234 31.70 -13.90 -3.32
CA PRO A 234 31.62 -14.66 -4.59
C PRO A 234 30.66 -15.86 -4.59
N LYS A 235 30.24 -16.33 -3.42
CA LYS A 235 29.30 -17.45 -3.27
C LYS A 235 27.89 -17.01 -2.88
N ALA A 236 27.66 -15.71 -2.62
CA ALA A 236 26.35 -15.22 -2.23
C ALA A 236 25.33 -15.33 -3.37
N GLU A 237 24.08 -15.50 -3.05
CA GLU A 237 22.96 -15.50 -3.99
C GLU A 237 21.98 -14.39 -3.62
N LEU A 238 21.36 -13.80 -4.63
CA LEU A 238 20.22 -12.92 -4.48
C LEU A 238 18.99 -13.64 -5.03
N HIS A 239 18.02 -13.91 -4.16
CA HIS A 239 16.73 -14.51 -4.50
C HIS A 239 15.70 -13.41 -4.72
N ILE A 240 15.13 -13.36 -5.92
CA ILE A 240 14.15 -12.36 -6.33
C ILE A 240 12.79 -13.04 -6.48
N TYR A 241 11.86 -12.67 -5.61
CA TYR A 241 10.49 -13.17 -5.63
C TYR A 241 9.52 -12.09 -6.09
N GLY A 242 8.44 -12.50 -6.73
CA GLY A 242 7.38 -11.58 -7.08
C GLY A 242 6.23 -12.22 -7.85
N ALA A 243 5.03 -11.68 -7.63
CA ALA A 243 3.86 -12.02 -8.41
C ALA A 243 3.94 -11.39 -9.82
N TYR A 244 3.23 -12.01 -10.77
CA TYR A 244 3.09 -11.52 -12.14
C TYR A 244 4.42 -11.37 -12.90
N GLU A 245 5.26 -12.39 -12.80
CA GLU A 245 6.53 -12.47 -13.50
C GLU A 245 6.31 -12.39 -15.02
N SER A 246 6.96 -11.41 -15.64
CA SER A 246 6.97 -11.24 -17.09
C SER A 246 8.25 -11.80 -17.71
N HIS A 247 8.23 -12.06 -19.01
CA HIS A 247 9.43 -12.50 -19.74
C HIS A 247 10.65 -11.57 -19.55
N LYS A 248 10.41 -10.24 -19.41
CA LYS A 248 11.48 -9.27 -19.13
C LYS A 248 12.16 -9.51 -17.77
N VAL A 249 11.41 -9.97 -16.78
CA VAL A 249 11.93 -10.32 -15.45
C VAL A 249 12.70 -11.64 -15.53
N THR A 250 12.13 -12.66 -16.14
CA THR A 250 12.75 -13.99 -16.29
C THR A 250 14.11 -13.91 -16.97
N GLN A 251 14.27 -13.05 -17.99
CA GLN A 251 15.53 -12.83 -18.69
C GLN A 251 16.68 -12.30 -17.82
N LEU A 252 16.38 -11.73 -16.65
CA LEU A 252 17.40 -11.25 -15.70
C LEU A 252 18.06 -12.38 -14.91
N HIS A 253 17.46 -13.59 -14.92
CA HIS A 253 17.98 -14.75 -14.22
C HIS A 253 19.37 -15.13 -14.69
N ASN A 254 20.33 -15.25 -13.74
CA ASN A 254 21.69 -15.68 -14.04
C ASN A 254 22.30 -16.43 -12.88
N LYS A 255 22.36 -17.76 -12.99
CA LYS A 255 22.93 -18.64 -11.96
C LYS A 255 24.42 -18.39 -11.72
N LYS A 256 25.18 -18.06 -12.77
CA LYS A 256 26.63 -17.82 -12.65
C LYS A 256 26.92 -16.59 -11.81
N GLU A 257 26.05 -15.58 -11.89
CA GLU A 257 26.14 -14.36 -11.08
C GLU A 257 25.44 -14.49 -9.73
N GLY A 258 24.78 -15.61 -9.45
CA GLY A 258 23.97 -15.77 -8.25
C GLY A 258 22.75 -14.85 -8.20
N PHE A 259 22.25 -14.37 -9.35
CA PHE A 259 21.06 -13.52 -9.49
C PHE A 259 19.87 -14.37 -9.92
N LEU A 260 19.06 -14.79 -8.96
CA LEU A 260 18.08 -15.85 -9.14
C LEU A 260 16.66 -15.33 -9.10
N ILE A 261 16.00 -15.28 -10.24
CA ILE A 261 14.54 -15.07 -10.31
C ILE A 261 13.88 -16.37 -9.85
N LYS A 262 13.08 -16.28 -8.80
CA LYS A 262 12.41 -17.41 -8.13
C LYS A 262 10.91 -17.47 -8.42
N GLY A 263 10.35 -16.42 -9.06
CA GLY A 263 8.92 -16.34 -9.33
C GLY A 263 8.07 -16.01 -8.10
N PHE A 264 6.85 -16.49 -8.08
CA PHE A 264 5.90 -16.25 -7.00
C PHE A 264 6.31 -16.95 -5.70
N ALA A 265 6.23 -16.24 -4.57
CA ALA A 265 6.43 -16.83 -3.25
C ALA A 265 5.08 -17.32 -2.71
N GLU A 266 4.89 -18.64 -2.66
CA GLU A 266 3.68 -19.24 -2.09
C GLU A 266 3.52 -18.89 -0.60
N ASP A 267 4.63 -18.79 0.10
CA ASP A 267 4.72 -18.41 1.51
C ASP A 267 5.84 -17.40 1.73
N VAL A 268 5.47 -16.12 1.89
CA VAL A 268 6.38 -15.02 2.16
C VAL A 268 7.13 -15.23 3.48
N ASN A 269 6.48 -15.85 4.48
CA ASN A 269 7.07 -16.17 5.76
C ASN A 269 8.34 -17.02 5.57
N THR A 270 8.20 -18.17 4.93
CA THR A 270 9.31 -19.09 4.70
C THR A 270 10.44 -18.46 3.91
N VAL A 271 10.16 -17.73 2.83
CA VAL A 271 11.23 -17.17 1.99
C VAL A 271 11.94 -16.00 2.68
N MET A 272 11.22 -15.22 3.48
CA MET A 272 11.78 -14.07 4.18
C MET A 272 12.64 -14.50 5.38
N GLN A 273 12.14 -15.41 6.24
CA GLN A 273 12.88 -15.85 7.41
C GLN A 273 14.14 -16.67 7.08
N ASN A 274 14.21 -17.31 5.91
CA ASN A 274 15.40 -18.01 5.45
C ASN A 274 16.46 -17.07 4.86
N ALA A 275 16.08 -15.86 4.48
CA ALA A 275 17.01 -14.88 3.96
C ALA A 275 17.79 -14.17 5.09
N ARG A 276 19.07 -13.90 4.86
CA ARG A 276 19.89 -13.19 5.83
C ARG A 276 19.71 -11.68 5.76
N VAL A 277 19.58 -11.12 4.56
CA VAL A 277 19.42 -9.67 4.33
C VAL A 277 18.41 -9.40 3.24
N CYS A 278 17.49 -8.48 3.48
CA CYS A 278 16.57 -7.97 2.47
C CYS A 278 17.14 -6.72 1.80
N LEU A 279 17.07 -6.66 0.46
CA LEU A 279 17.55 -5.52 -0.33
C LEU A 279 16.36 -4.78 -0.94
N ALA A 280 16.24 -3.47 -0.64
CA ALA A 280 15.13 -2.62 -1.11
C ALA A 280 15.64 -1.27 -1.68
N PRO A 281 16.40 -1.27 -2.80
CA PRO A 281 16.95 -0.05 -3.40
C PRO A 281 15.95 0.62 -4.33
N LEU A 282 14.81 1.05 -3.82
CA LEU A 282 13.78 1.74 -4.59
C LEU A 282 14.25 3.14 -4.98
N ARG A 283 14.24 3.46 -6.27
CA ARG A 283 14.64 4.78 -6.78
C ARG A 283 13.45 5.74 -6.88
N PHE A 284 12.22 5.21 -6.90
CA PHE A 284 10.98 5.97 -6.80
C PHE A 284 9.89 5.12 -6.16
N GLY A 285 8.83 5.76 -5.71
CA GLY A 285 7.72 5.12 -5.01
C GLY A 285 7.03 6.10 -4.08
N ALA A 286 5.96 5.63 -3.43
CA ALA A 286 5.22 6.35 -2.40
C ALA A 286 4.69 5.34 -1.38
N GLY A 287 4.00 5.76 -0.34
CA GLY A 287 3.43 4.91 0.69
C GLY A 287 4.45 4.17 1.55
N LEU A 288 3.96 3.27 2.37
CA LEU A 288 4.76 2.32 3.14
C LEU A 288 5.12 1.09 2.30
N LYS A 289 6.25 0.47 2.59
CA LYS A 289 6.78 -0.64 1.79
C LYS A 289 6.51 -1.98 2.47
N GLY A 290 5.50 -2.72 2.00
CA GLY A 290 5.11 -4.01 2.55
C GLY A 290 6.28 -4.99 2.70
N LYS A 291 7.23 -5.02 1.76
CA LYS A 291 8.43 -5.85 1.88
C LYS A 291 9.30 -5.55 3.12
N LEU A 292 9.30 -4.30 3.59
CA LEU A 292 10.01 -3.94 4.83
C LEU A 292 9.21 -4.36 6.06
N ILE A 293 7.88 -4.31 5.99
CA ILE A 293 6.99 -4.88 7.02
C ILE A 293 7.24 -6.39 7.12
N ASP A 294 7.22 -7.12 6.01
CA ASP A 294 7.49 -8.56 5.99
C ASP A 294 8.90 -8.87 6.51
N ALA A 295 9.90 -8.10 6.09
CA ALA A 295 11.27 -8.28 6.55
C ALA A 295 11.40 -8.08 8.07
N MET A 296 10.76 -7.05 8.64
CA MET A 296 10.73 -6.84 10.09
C MET A 296 9.98 -7.97 10.81
N LYS A 297 8.81 -8.36 10.29
CA LYS A 297 7.97 -9.40 10.89
C LYS A 297 8.69 -10.75 10.99
N TYR A 298 9.47 -11.09 9.97
CA TYR A 298 10.20 -12.36 9.93
C TYR A 298 11.68 -12.24 10.32
N GLY A 299 12.03 -11.12 10.94
CA GLY A 299 13.34 -10.89 11.55
C GLY A 299 14.47 -10.82 10.55
N THR A 300 14.26 -10.25 9.37
CA THR A 300 15.29 -10.10 8.32
C THR A 300 15.70 -8.64 8.21
N PRO A 301 16.91 -8.28 8.65
CA PRO A 301 17.43 -6.92 8.50
C PRO A 301 17.54 -6.49 7.03
N CYS A 302 17.48 -5.17 6.80
CA CYS A 302 17.37 -4.60 5.46
C CYS A 302 18.55 -3.69 5.11
N VAL A 303 18.89 -3.63 3.82
CA VAL A 303 19.53 -2.43 3.25
C VAL A 303 18.55 -1.82 2.24
N MET A 304 18.28 -0.54 2.40
CA MET A 304 17.21 0.12 1.69
C MET A 304 17.58 1.56 1.30
N SER A 305 16.92 2.07 0.27
CA SER A 305 17.05 3.48 -0.12
C SER A 305 16.27 4.41 0.82
N ASN A 306 16.53 5.72 0.76
CA ASN A 306 15.74 6.72 1.46
C ASN A 306 14.26 6.64 1.10
N ILE A 307 13.92 6.46 -0.19
CA ILE A 307 12.53 6.29 -0.65
C ILE A 307 11.87 5.02 -0.08
N ALA A 308 12.63 3.94 0.06
CA ALA A 308 12.09 2.73 0.67
C ALA A 308 11.82 2.89 2.16
N SER A 309 12.63 3.66 2.87
CA SER A 309 12.54 3.87 4.32
C SER A 309 11.50 4.91 4.76
N GLU A 310 10.96 5.70 3.82
CA GLU A 310 10.02 6.78 4.15
C GLU A 310 8.80 6.30 4.92
N GLY A 311 8.49 6.97 6.02
CA GLY A 311 7.35 6.67 6.87
C GLY A 311 7.48 5.41 7.72
N MET A 312 8.53 4.57 7.50
CA MET A 312 8.65 3.27 8.15
C MET A 312 9.04 3.36 9.62
N PHE A 313 9.98 4.23 9.99
CA PHE A 313 10.65 4.16 11.29
C PHE A 313 10.29 5.28 12.27
N GLY A 314 9.77 6.41 11.79
CA GLY A 314 9.47 7.58 12.64
C GLY A 314 10.74 8.11 13.33
N LYS A 315 10.76 8.04 14.66
CA LYS A 315 11.93 8.40 15.48
C LYS A 315 12.73 7.17 15.95
N LEU A 316 12.33 5.97 15.55
CA LEU A 316 12.99 4.72 15.93
C LEU A 316 14.16 4.42 14.99
N GLU A 317 15.10 3.65 15.51
CA GLU A 317 16.20 3.11 14.72
C GLU A 317 15.67 2.13 13.65
N SER A 318 16.24 2.19 12.46
CA SER A 318 15.85 1.30 11.36
C SER A 318 16.30 -0.16 11.58
N ASN A 319 15.54 -1.08 11.01
CA ASN A 319 15.89 -2.51 10.96
C ASN A 319 17.04 -2.81 9.99
N GLY A 320 17.91 -1.85 9.71
CA GLY A 320 18.99 -2.03 8.76
C GLY A 320 19.74 -0.74 8.48
N PHE A 321 20.22 -0.59 7.25
CA PHE A 321 20.92 0.58 6.77
C PHE A 321 20.15 1.27 5.66
N ILE A 322 20.26 2.60 5.60
CA ILE A 322 19.60 3.45 4.61
C ILE A 322 20.68 4.11 3.76
N GLU A 323 20.75 3.73 2.48
CA GLU A 323 21.78 4.17 1.53
C GLU A 323 21.21 4.26 0.12
N ASP A 324 21.47 5.35 -0.57
CA ASP A 324 21.07 5.52 -1.98
C ASP A 324 22.21 5.27 -2.95
N ASN A 325 23.46 5.57 -2.52
CA ASN A 325 24.63 5.36 -3.36
C ASN A 325 24.97 3.86 -3.47
N PRO A 326 25.16 3.29 -4.69
CA PRO A 326 25.38 1.85 -4.87
C PRO A 326 26.62 1.30 -4.16
N GLU A 327 27.72 2.06 -4.06
CA GLU A 327 28.95 1.68 -3.39
C GLU A 327 28.74 1.57 -1.88
N ASN A 328 28.09 2.56 -1.25
CA ASN A 328 27.76 2.53 0.16
C ASN A 328 26.73 1.45 0.46
N PHE A 329 25.72 1.33 -0.38
CA PHE A 329 24.67 0.29 -0.28
C PHE A 329 25.30 -1.11 -0.26
N ASN A 330 26.23 -1.37 -1.19
CA ASN A 330 26.98 -2.62 -1.25
C ASN A 330 27.78 -2.85 0.04
N GLN A 331 28.55 -1.86 0.52
CA GLN A 331 29.35 -2.00 1.75
C GLN A 331 28.46 -2.37 2.94
N LYS A 332 27.31 -1.70 3.09
CA LYS A 332 26.34 -1.97 4.14
C LYS A 332 25.65 -3.33 3.99
N ALA A 333 25.42 -3.77 2.76
CA ALA A 333 24.87 -5.10 2.50
C ALA A 333 25.85 -6.21 2.88
N VAL A 334 27.13 -6.06 2.55
CA VAL A 334 28.19 -7.01 2.94
C VAL A 334 28.39 -7.00 4.45
N GLU A 335 28.46 -5.82 5.09
CA GLU A 335 28.58 -5.67 6.54
C GLU A 335 27.44 -6.40 7.26
N LEU A 336 26.20 -6.16 6.86
CA LEU A 336 25.02 -6.77 7.47
C LEU A 336 24.97 -8.29 7.23
N TYR A 337 25.45 -8.75 6.09
CA TYR A 337 25.51 -10.17 5.76
C TYR A 337 26.56 -10.95 6.54
N THR A 338 27.67 -10.32 6.93
CA THR A 338 28.84 -10.98 7.54
C THR A 338 28.99 -10.75 9.03
N ASN A 339 28.44 -9.66 9.58
CA ASN A 339 28.57 -9.29 10.98
C ASN A 339 27.32 -9.66 11.78
N HIS A 340 27.45 -10.70 12.62
CA HIS A 340 26.40 -11.23 13.48
C HIS A 340 25.82 -10.17 14.43
N ASP A 341 26.68 -9.40 15.11
CA ASP A 341 26.23 -8.50 16.18
C ASP A 341 25.45 -7.30 15.61
N ILE A 342 25.88 -6.77 14.48
CA ILE A 342 25.15 -5.73 13.75
C ILE A 342 23.83 -6.29 13.23
N TRP A 343 23.82 -7.48 12.66
CA TRP A 343 22.65 -8.15 12.15
C TRP A 343 21.61 -8.34 13.25
N GLN A 344 22.01 -8.89 14.42
CA GLN A 344 21.11 -9.11 15.57
C GLN A 344 20.52 -7.79 16.05
N LYS A 345 21.36 -6.76 16.26
CA LYS A 345 20.88 -5.44 16.66
C LYS A 345 19.84 -4.88 15.69
N LYS A 346 20.03 -5.06 14.38
CA LYS A 346 19.09 -4.55 13.36
C LYS A 346 17.81 -5.38 13.29
N GLN A 347 17.87 -6.67 13.57
CA GLN A 347 16.68 -7.51 13.75
C GLN A 347 15.84 -7.01 14.92
N ASP A 348 16.44 -6.78 16.10
CA ASP A 348 15.74 -6.31 17.30
C ASP A 348 15.08 -4.93 17.08
N HIS A 349 15.73 -4.03 16.32
CA HIS A 349 15.12 -2.77 15.92
C HIS A 349 13.86 -2.99 15.07
N GLY A 350 13.85 -3.99 14.19
CA GLY A 350 12.69 -4.32 13.37
C GLY A 350 11.47 -4.71 14.20
N PHE A 351 11.63 -5.60 15.16
CA PHE A 351 10.55 -6.01 16.08
C PHE A 351 10.03 -4.85 16.90
N LYS A 352 10.94 -4.00 17.39
CA LYS A 352 10.54 -2.78 18.12
C LYS A 352 9.72 -1.83 17.26
N VAL A 353 10.09 -1.64 16.00
CA VAL A 353 9.35 -0.79 15.05
C VAL A 353 7.96 -1.36 14.81
N LEU A 354 7.82 -2.66 14.56
CA LEU A 354 6.50 -3.31 14.36
C LEU A 354 5.61 -3.10 15.57
N ASN A 355 6.10 -3.44 16.77
CA ASN A 355 5.30 -3.40 17.98
C ASN A 355 4.92 -1.97 18.43
N GLN A 356 5.72 -0.95 18.08
CA GLN A 356 5.44 0.43 18.48
C GLN A 356 4.70 1.26 17.43
N ARG A 357 4.89 0.97 16.12
CA ARG A 357 4.34 1.82 15.07
C ARG A 357 3.18 1.20 14.31
N PHE A 358 3.14 -0.12 14.23
CA PHE A 358 2.19 -0.84 13.39
C PHE A 358 1.24 -1.74 14.17
N ASN A 359 1.32 -1.73 15.50
CA ASN A 359 0.41 -2.49 16.35
C ASN A 359 -1.03 -1.96 16.20
N LYS A 360 -1.93 -2.81 15.71
CA LYS A 360 -3.33 -2.47 15.43
C LYS A 360 -4.06 -1.93 16.66
N SER A 361 -3.78 -2.44 17.85
CA SER A 361 -4.45 -2.00 19.10
C SER A 361 -4.22 -0.52 19.43
N ALA A 362 -3.17 0.10 18.89
CA ALA A 362 -2.92 1.52 19.08
C ALA A 362 -3.86 2.42 18.24
N PHE A 363 -4.54 1.85 17.23
CA PHE A 363 -5.40 2.58 16.30
C PHE A 363 -6.89 2.25 16.46
N ASP A 364 -7.23 1.08 17.00
CA ASP A 364 -8.60 0.54 17.03
C ASP A 364 -9.62 1.54 17.61
N THR A 365 -9.36 2.05 18.81
CA THR A 365 -10.29 2.93 19.53
C THR A 365 -10.42 4.29 18.86
N ASP A 366 -9.29 4.90 18.49
CA ASP A 366 -9.27 6.24 17.89
C ASP A 366 -9.91 6.23 16.50
N PHE A 367 -9.67 5.19 15.69
CA PHE A 367 -10.29 5.05 14.40
C PHE A 367 -11.81 4.86 14.51
N ALA A 368 -12.26 3.97 15.40
CA ALA A 368 -13.69 3.76 15.65
C ALA A 368 -14.39 5.05 16.11
N SER A 369 -13.76 5.79 17.04
CA SER A 369 -14.27 7.06 17.52
C SER A 369 -14.39 8.10 16.39
N ARG A 370 -13.36 8.17 15.52
CA ARG A 370 -13.38 9.09 14.38
C ARG A 370 -14.52 8.79 13.39
N ILE A 371 -14.77 7.53 13.10
CA ILE A 371 -15.90 7.12 12.24
C ILE A 371 -17.24 7.50 12.88
N ALA A 372 -17.41 7.24 14.17
CA ALA A 372 -18.63 7.57 14.91
C ALA A 372 -18.91 9.09 14.96
N GLU A 373 -17.87 9.89 15.22
CA GLU A 373 -17.94 11.35 15.21
C GLU A 373 -18.41 11.87 13.84
N LEU A 374 -17.77 11.41 12.76
CA LEU A 374 -18.14 11.83 11.41
C LEU A 374 -19.56 11.43 11.03
N LYS A 375 -20.01 10.23 11.40
CA LYS A 375 -21.42 9.82 11.16
C LYS A 375 -22.41 10.71 11.91
N THR A 376 -22.07 11.14 13.11
CA THR A 376 -22.97 11.98 13.93
C THR A 376 -23.07 13.41 13.40
N ASP A 377 -21.98 14.00 12.91
CA ASP A 377 -21.89 15.40 12.46
C ASP A 377 -21.64 15.54 10.95
N LEU A 378 -22.03 14.55 10.16
CA LEU A 378 -21.72 14.46 8.74
C LEU A 378 -22.14 15.70 7.95
N LYS A 379 -23.33 16.24 8.24
CA LYS A 379 -23.85 17.43 7.57
C LYS A 379 -22.97 18.65 7.80
N THR A 380 -22.59 18.94 9.05
CA THR A 380 -21.73 20.09 9.39
C THR A 380 -20.32 19.87 8.81
N HIS A 381 -19.79 18.65 8.90
CA HIS A 381 -18.51 18.29 8.32
C HIS A 381 -18.46 18.60 6.82
N ARG A 382 -19.49 18.20 6.07
CA ARG A 382 -19.62 18.48 4.63
C ARG A 382 -19.81 19.96 4.32
N GLN A 383 -20.54 20.70 5.15
CA GLN A 383 -20.70 22.15 4.99
C GLN A 383 -19.37 22.90 5.13
N ASN A 384 -18.50 22.44 6.03
CA ASN A 384 -17.16 23.01 6.23
C ASN A 384 -16.20 22.68 5.07
N ASN A 385 -16.44 21.62 4.31
CA ASN A 385 -15.68 21.26 3.11
C ASN A 385 -16.26 21.90 1.84
N PHE A 386 -16.20 23.23 1.74
CA PHE A 386 -16.76 23.97 0.60
C PHE A 386 -16.11 23.58 -0.73
N ILE A 387 -14.78 23.36 -0.76
CA ILE A 387 -14.05 22.94 -1.97
C ILE A 387 -14.58 21.59 -2.45
N GLY A 388 -14.79 20.63 -1.55
CA GLY A 388 -15.37 19.33 -1.88
C GLY A 388 -16.77 19.46 -2.50
N ASN A 389 -17.62 20.34 -1.96
CA ASN A 389 -18.94 20.62 -2.51
C ASN A 389 -18.87 21.20 -3.93
N VAL A 390 -17.95 22.12 -4.19
CA VAL A 390 -17.72 22.69 -5.54
C VAL A 390 -17.26 21.60 -6.50
N LEU A 391 -16.32 20.76 -6.11
CA LEU A 391 -15.81 19.67 -6.94
C LEU A 391 -16.87 18.62 -7.23
N GLN A 392 -17.69 18.27 -6.26
CA GLN A 392 -18.84 17.37 -6.49
C GLN A 392 -19.82 17.95 -7.49
N HIS A 393 -20.15 19.23 -7.39
CA HIS A 393 -21.08 19.87 -8.30
C HIS A 393 -20.58 19.93 -9.74
N GLN A 394 -19.29 20.21 -9.97
CA GLN A 394 -18.76 20.42 -11.33
C GLN A 394 -18.10 19.16 -11.92
N THR A 395 -17.19 18.52 -11.21
CA THR A 395 -16.36 17.44 -11.76
C THR A 395 -17.14 16.14 -11.86
N LEU A 396 -17.98 15.83 -10.89
CA LEU A 396 -18.81 14.63 -10.94
C LEU A 396 -19.88 14.71 -12.04
N GLN A 397 -20.37 15.89 -12.37
CA GLN A 397 -21.31 16.06 -13.50
C GLN A 397 -20.68 15.59 -14.82
N SER A 398 -19.42 15.95 -15.10
CA SER A 398 -18.73 15.50 -16.31
C SER A 398 -18.58 13.98 -16.36
N THR A 399 -18.15 13.35 -15.27
CA THR A 399 -18.00 11.90 -15.16
C THR A 399 -19.34 11.18 -15.27
N LYS A 400 -20.37 11.72 -14.62
CA LYS A 400 -21.74 11.20 -14.68
C LYS A 400 -22.26 11.17 -16.11
N TYR A 401 -22.19 12.29 -16.84
CA TYR A 401 -22.72 12.34 -18.21
C TYR A 401 -21.88 11.51 -19.19
N LEU A 402 -20.59 11.44 -19.01
CA LEU A 402 -19.72 10.54 -19.80
C LEU A 402 -20.10 9.07 -19.56
N SER A 403 -20.28 8.67 -18.29
CA SER A 403 -20.70 7.31 -17.94
C SER A 403 -22.05 6.95 -18.53
N LYS A 404 -23.05 7.85 -18.41
CA LYS A 404 -24.39 7.63 -19.01
C LYS A 404 -24.34 7.58 -20.54
N TRP A 405 -23.48 8.37 -21.16
CA TRP A 405 -23.29 8.30 -22.60
C TRP A 405 -22.67 6.98 -23.04
N ILE A 406 -21.66 6.46 -22.32
CA ILE A 406 -21.07 5.15 -22.57
C ILE A 406 -22.09 4.04 -22.38
N GLU A 407 -22.88 4.11 -21.33
CA GLU A 407 -23.96 3.17 -21.04
C GLU A 407 -24.98 3.11 -22.17
N GLU A 408 -25.43 4.27 -22.67
CA GLU A 408 -26.38 4.33 -23.78
C GLU A 408 -25.79 3.81 -25.10
N LYS A 409 -24.49 4.08 -25.34
CA LYS A 409 -23.80 3.58 -26.54
C LYS A 409 -23.61 2.06 -26.55
N ASN A 410 -23.58 1.42 -25.38
CA ASN A 410 -23.38 -0.02 -25.23
C ASN A 410 -24.67 -0.83 -25.20
N LYS A 411 -25.85 -0.16 -25.19
CA LYS A 411 -27.15 -0.80 -25.40
C LYS A 411 -27.33 -1.18 -26.88
#